data_3e0b153414e01886251b583cf131cc53
#
_entry.id   3e0b153414e01886251b583cf131cc53
#
_cell.length_a   1.000
_cell.length_b   1.000
_cell.length_c   1.000
_cell.angle_alpha   90.00
_cell.angle_beta   90.00
_cell.angle_gamma   90.00
#
_symmetry.space_group_name_H-M   'P 1'
#
loop_
_entity.id
_entity.type
_entity.pdbx_description
1 polymer ?
#
loop_
_entity_poly.entity_id
_entity_poly.type
_entity_poly.pdbx_seq_one_letter_code
_entity_poly.pdbx_strand_id
1 'polypeptide(L)'
;SLYGIDLLEDNIIDCRNRLYNNFKDAYERLYKKKIKYDVLHAIKYVLDHNILIGDALTMKVDDDNYIVFPEWSFVKGNSIRRRDYIYKELIREENSKEIVSVENQTAFIPEPIKEYPLINYLKVVEYE
;
A
#
# COMPACT_ATOMS: atom_id res chain seq x y z
N SER A 1 5.08 -3.59 -3.76
CA SER A 1 3.81 -3.76 -3.02
C SER A 1 2.64 -3.90 -3.98
N LEU A 2 1.60 -4.56 -3.54
CA LEU A 2 0.38 -4.79 -4.31
C LEU A 2 -0.72 -3.86 -3.79
N TYR A 3 -1.40 -3.17 -4.73
CA TYR A 3 -2.47 -2.22 -4.40
C TYR A 3 -3.73 -2.56 -5.16
N GLY A 4 -4.89 -2.27 -4.59
CA GLY A 4 -6.16 -2.49 -5.25
C GLY A 4 -7.26 -1.55 -4.75
N ILE A 5 -8.20 -1.26 -5.63
CA ILE A 5 -9.38 -0.43 -5.36
C ILE A 5 -10.60 -1.13 -5.94
N ASP A 6 -11.68 -1.17 -5.19
CA ASP A 6 -12.97 -1.64 -5.68
C ASP A 6 -14.09 -0.88 -4.96
N LEU A 7 -15.21 -0.69 -5.64
CA LEU A 7 -16.38 -0.03 -5.07
C LEU A 7 -17.13 -0.91 -4.08
N LEU A 8 -17.03 -2.24 -4.23
CA LEU A 8 -17.80 -3.18 -3.44
C LEU A 8 -16.98 -3.71 -2.27
N GLU A 9 -17.51 -3.56 -1.07
CA GLU A 9 -16.88 -4.05 0.15
C GLU A 9 -16.61 -5.55 0.10
N ASP A 10 -17.54 -6.34 -0.43
CA ASP A 10 -17.40 -7.80 -0.54
C ASP A 10 -16.17 -8.18 -1.39
N ASN A 11 -15.93 -7.46 -2.48
CA ASN A 11 -14.77 -7.68 -3.33
C ASN A 11 -13.47 -7.36 -2.60
N ILE A 12 -13.46 -6.31 -1.81
CA ILE A 12 -12.27 -5.92 -1.02
C ILE A 12 -11.97 -6.96 0.05
N ILE A 13 -12.99 -7.40 0.78
CA ILE A 13 -12.83 -8.45 1.81
C ILE A 13 -12.30 -9.74 1.18
N ASP A 14 -12.90 -10.17 0.07
CA ASP A 14 -12.48 -11.38 -0.63
C ASP A 14 -11.03 -11.26 -1.14
N CYS A 15 -10.68 -10.13 -1.74
CA CYS A 15 -9.32 -9.88 -2.23
C CYS A 15 -8.29 -9.93 -1.11
N ARG A 16 -8.54 -9.23 -0.02
CA ARG A 16 -7.64 -9.25 1.16
C ARG A 16 -7.46 -10.66 1.71
N ASN A 17 -8.55 -11.42 1.84
CA ASN A 17 -8.51 -12.77 2.36
C ASN A 17 -7.73 -13.72 1.45
N ARG A 18 -7.92 -13.63 0.14
CA ARG A 18 -7.18 -14.44 -0.83
C ARG A 18 -5.70 -14.16 -0.80
N LEU A 19 -5.33 -12.90 -0.79
CA LEU A 19 -3.92 -12.49 -0.73
C LEU A 19 -3.26 -12.91 0.59
N TYR A 20 -3.97 -12.71 1.69
CA TYR A 20 -3.50 -13.14 3.01
C TYR A 20 -3.29 -14.65 3.07
N ASN A 21 -4.27 -15.43 2.62
CA ASN A 21 -4.17 -16.89 2.65
C ASN A 21 -3.05 -17.41 1.74
N ASN A 22 -2.88 -16.82 0.57
CA ASN A 22 -1.78 -17.18 -0.33
C ASN A 22 -0.42 -16.91 0.31
N PHE A 23 -0.27 -15.77 0.96
CA PHE A 23 0.96 -15.45 1.68
C PHE A 23 1.19 -16.40 2.86
N LYS A 24 0.15 -16.63 3.66
CA LYS A 24 0.22 -17.50 4.83
C LYS A 24 0.63 -18.91 4.46
N ASP A 25 0.01 -19.48 3.43
CA ASP A 25 0.32 -20.81 2.95
C ASP A 25 1.77 -20.93 2.47
N ALA A 26 2.25 -19.94 1.71
CA ALA A 26 3.63 -19.89 1.25
C ALA A 26 4.60 -19.75 2.41
N TYR A 27 4.28 -18.89 3.37
CA TYR A 27 5.10 -18.65 4.56
C TYR A 27 5.21 -19.90 5.42
N GLU A 28 4.09 -20.59 5.67
CA GLU A 28 4.05 -21.84 6.43
C GLU A 28 4.84 -22.94 5.76
N ARG A 29 4.78 -23.06 4.42
CA ARG A 29 5.56 -24.04 3.67
C ARG A 29 7.06 -23.80 3.77
N LEU A 30 7.47 -22.54 3.72
CA LEU A 30 8.89 -22.17 3.73
C LEU A 30 9.53 -22.26 5.13
N TYR A 31 8.79 -21.86 6.14
CA TYR A 31 9.35 -21.71 7.50
C TYR A 31 8.87 -22.75 8.50
N LYS A 32 7.83 -23.52 8.14
CA LYS A 32 7.30 -24.63 8.96
C LYS A 32 7.12 -24.27 10.44
N LYS A 33 8.00 -24.77 11.33
CA LYS A 33 7.91 -24.55 12.78
C LYS A 33 8.44 -23.20 13.24
N LYS A 34 9.00 -22.39 12.34
CA LYS A 34 9.58 -21.08 12.66
C LYS A 34 8.64 -19.93 12.30
N ILE A 35 7.33 -20.18 12.27
CA ILE A 35 6.33 -19.18 11.94
C ILE A 35 6.22 -18.18 13.07
N LYS A 36 6.29 -16.88 12.71
CA LYS A 36 6.07 -15.78 13.65
C LYS A 36 4.71 -15.14 13.37
N TYR A 37 3.84 -15.09 14.34
CA TYR A 37 2.53 -14.46 14.19
C TYR A 37 2.64 -12.97 13.89
N ASP A 38 3.69 -12.30 14.35
CA ASP A 38 3.95 -10.89 14.03
C ASP A 38 4.11 -10.64 12.52
N VAL A 39 4.68 -11.61 11.78
CA VAL A 39 4.77 -11.53 10.31
C VAL A 39 3.37 -11.58 9.70
N LEU A 40 2.52 -12.47 10.16
CA LEU A 40 1.15 -12.60 9.67
C LEU A 40 0.32 -11.35 9.99
N HIS A 41 0.47 -10.79 11.19
CA HIS A 41 -0.18 -9.55 11.57
C HIS A 41 0.29 -8.36 10.72
N ALA A 42 1.59 -8.30 10.44
CA ALA A 42 2.16 -7.25 9.59
C ALA A 42 1.60 -7.30 8.17
N ILE A 43 1.52 -8.49 7.59
CA ILE A 43 0.94 -8.69 6.25
C ILE A 43 -0.53 -8.30 6.21
N LYS A 44 -1.30 -8.69 7.22
CA LYS A 44 -2.71 -8.31 7.29
C LYS A 44 -2.87 -6.79 7.36
N TYR A 45 -2.05 -6.12 8.17
CA TYR A 45 -2.06 -4.67 8.29
C TYR A 45 -1.75 -4.00 6.96
N VAL A 46 -0.71 -4.46 6.26
CA VAL A 46 -0.34 -3.92 4.95
C VAL A 46 -1.47 -4.10 3.93
N LEU A 47 -2.07 -5.29 3.88
CA LEU A 47 -3.19 -5.56 2.96
C LEU A 47 -4.41 -4.68 3.25
N ASP A 48 -4.72 -4.46 4.54
CA ASP A 48 -5.83 -3.60 4.93
C ASP A 48 -5.63 -2.14 4.50
N HIS A 49 -4.39 -1.71 4.32
CA HIS A 49 -4.06 -0.35 3.87
C HIS A 49 -3.80 -0.24 2.37
N ASN A 50 -3.49 -1.35 1.71
CA ASN A 50 -3.18 -1.37 0.28
C ASN A 50 -4.39 -1.74 -0.60
N ILE A 51 -5.36 -2.46 -0.04
CA ILE A 51 -6.56 -2.91 -0.76
C ILE A 51 -7.74 -2.17 -0.15
N LEU A 52 -8.29 -1.22 -0.89
CA LEU A 52 -9.20 -0.21 -0.35
C LEU A 52 -10.53 -0.15 -1.10
N ILE A 53 -11.59 0.17 -0.36
CA ILE A 53 -12.89 0.52 -0.92
C ILE A 53 -12.79 1.95 -1.46
N GLY A 54 -13.19 2.15 -2.70
CA GLY A 54 -13.18 3.46 -3.31
C GLY A 54 -13.54 3.40 -4.78
N ASP A 55 -13.66 4.57 -5.39
CA ASP A 55 -13.95 4.73 -6.82
C ASP A 55 -12.66 5.11 -7.55
N ALA A 56 -12.16 4.21 -8.38
CA ALA A 56 -10.94 4.45 -9.15
C ALA A 56 -11.12 5.56 -10.20
N LEU A 57 -12.35 5.82 -10.65
CA LEU A 57 -12.62 6.89 -11.62
C LEU A 57 -12.58 8.27 -10.99
N THR A 58 -13.20 8.44 -9.82
CA THR A 58 -13.17 9.72 -9.09
C THR A 58 -11.93 9.84 -8.21
N MET A 59 -11.25 8.71 -7.94
CA MET A 59 -10.10 8.62 -7.05
C MET A 59 -10.43 8.98 -5.60
N LYS A 60 -11.70 8.79 -5.21
CA LYS A 60 -12.23 9.13 -3.88
C LYS A 60 -12.81 7.93 -3.17
N VAL A 61 -12.74 7.95 -1.84
CA VAL A 61 -13.41 6.97 -0.97
C VAL A 61 -14.85 7.40 -0.68
N ASP A 62 -15.12 8.71 -0.65
CA ASP A 62 -16.45 9.33 -0.49
C ASP A 62 -16.43 10.72 -1.14
N ASP A 63 -17.50 11.51 -0.97
CA ASP A 63 -17.62 12.82 -1.63
C ASP A 63 -16.54 13.82 -1.21
N ASP A 64 -15.99 13.67 -0.01
CA ASP A 64 -15.08 14.64 0.59
C ASP A 64 -13.62 14.20 0.65
N ASN A 65 -13.36 12.89 0.47
CA ASN A 65 -12.03 12.33 0.73
C ASN A 65 -11.46 11.59 -0.47
N TYR A 66 -10.23 11.90 -0.83
CA TYR A 66 -9.47 11.17 -1.84
C TYR A 66 -8.90 9.87 -1.28
N ILE A 67 -8.69 8.91 -2.17
CA ILE A 67 -8.00 7.65 -1.84
C ILE A 67 -6.56 7.97 -1.48
N VAL A 68 -6.09 7.38 -0.37
CA VAL A 68 -4.71 7.51 0.11
C VAL A 68 -4.09 6.12 0.17
N PHE A 69 -2.91 5.97 -0.44
CA PHE A 69 -2.14 4.74 -0.37
C PHE A 69 -0.85 4.94 0.40
N PRO A 70 -0.47 3.97 1.24
CA PRO A 70 0.85 3.98 1.86
C PRO A 70 1.92 3.50 0.88
N GLU A 71 3.07 4.11 0.92
CA GLU A 71 4.29 3.59 0.30
C GLU A 71 5.11 2.94 1.41
N TRP A 72 5.48 1.69 1.22
CA TRP A 72 6.26 0.90 2.17
C TRP A 72 7.67 0.76 1.65
N SER A 73 8.67 1.19 2.41
CA SER A 73 10.07 1.12 2.01
C SER A 73 10.91 0.46 3.08
N PHE A 74 11.64 -0.60 2.72
CA PHE A 74 12.71 -1.10 3.57
C PHE A 74 13.91 -0.16 3.44
N VAL A 75 14.36 0.40 4.56
CA VAL A 75 15.42 1.39 4.57
C VAL A 75 16.76 0.75 4.92
N LYS A 76 16.78 -0.09 5.95
CA LYS A 76 17.99 -0.74 6.41
C LYS A 76 17.63 -2.00 7.18
N GLY A 77 18.09 -3.17 6.70
CA GLY A 77 17.79 -4.44 7.35
C GLY A 77 16.29 -4.69 7.47
N ASN A 78 15.83 -4.84 8.70
CA ASN A 78 14.41 -5.11 9.01
C ASN A 78 13.59 -3.85 9.32
N SER A 79 14.16 -2.67 9.08
CA SER A 79 13.47 -1.40 9.32
C SER A 79 12.66 -0.99 8.11
N ILE A 80 11.42 -0.59 8.34
CA ILE A 80 10.49 -0.14 7.31
C ILE A 80 10.03 1.27 7.62
N ARG A 81 9.76 2.04 6.56
CA ARG A 81 9.17 3.36 6.63
C ARG A 81 7.88 3.38 5.82
N ARG A 82 6.89 4.08 6.34
CA ARG A 82 5.63 4.32 5.64
C ARG A 82 5.49 5.80 5.33
N ARG A 83 5.10 6.10 4.08
CA ARG A 83 4.70 7.44 3.65
C ARG A 83 3.37 7.32 2.92
N ASP A 84 2.41 8.16 3.27
CA ASP A 84 1.09 8.14 2.66
C ASP A 84 1.00 9.19 1.54
N TYR A 85 0.45 8.77 0.40
CA TYR A 85 0.26 9.62 -0.78
C TYR A 85 -1.18 9.59 -1.24
N ILE A 86 -1.65 10.71 -1.77
CA ILE A 86 -2.95 10.77 -2.44
C ILE A 86 -2.83 10.04 -3.79
N TYR A 87 -3.71 9.08 -4.03
CA TYR A 87 -3.71 8.27 -5.26
C TYR A 87 -3.76 9.13 -6.51
N LYS A 88 -4.60 10.17 -6.53
CA LYS A 88 -4.70 11.12 -7.64
C LYS A 88 -3.35 11.73 -8.02
N GLU A 89 -2.52 12.04 -7.03
CA GLU A 89 -1.19 12.61 -7.26
C GLU A 89 -0.21 11.58 -7.83
N LEU A 90 -0.35 10.31 -7.46
CA LEU A 90 0.47 9.23 -8.04
C LEU A 90 0.14 9.01 -9.51
N ILE A 91 -1.13 9.07 -9.89
CA ILE A 91 -1.56 8.98 -11.29
C ILE A 91 -1.04 10.18 -12.08
N ARG A 92 -1.07 11.38 -11.49
CA ARG A 92 -0.52 12.58 -12.10
C ARG A 92 0.99 12.44 -12.35
N GLU A 93 1.72 11.82 -11.43
CA GLU A 93 3.15 11.53 -11.60
C GLU A 93 3.39 10.67 -12.85
N GLU A 94 2.65 9.58 -13.02
CA GLU A 94 2.78 8.70 -14.18
C GLU A 94 2.50 9.43 -15.49
N ASN A 95 1.44 10.22 -15.55
CA ASN A 95 1.09 11.01 -16.70
C ASN A 95 2.16 12.08 -17.01
N SER A 96 2.74 12.69 -15.99
CA SER A 96 3.82 13.66 -16.12
C SER A 96 5.09 13.04 -16.72
N LYS A 97 5.43 11.81 -16.32
CA LYS A 97 6.58 11.08 -16.87
C LYS A 97 6.43 10.83 -18.37
N GLU A 98 5.24 10.47 -18.82
CA GLU A 98 4.94 10.28 -20.25
C GLU A 98 5.11 11.59 -21.03
N ILE A 99 4.62 12.71 -20.50
CA ILE A 99 4.74 14.03 -21.10
C ILE A 99 6.21 14.46 -21.19
N VAL A 100 6.98 14.24 -20.13
CA VAL A 100 8.41 14.59 -20.08
C VAL A 100 9.20 13.89 -21.18
N SER A 101 8.88 12.62 -21.46
CA SER A 101 9.57 11.88 -22.51
C SER A 101 9.32 12.44 -23.91
N VAL A 102 8.20 13.14 -24.12
CA VAL A 102 7.82 13.74 -25.43
C VAL A 102 8.22 15.20 -25.52
N GLU A 103 7.98 15.98 -24.48
CA GLU A 103 8.09 17.45 -24.52
C GLU A 103 9.27 18.01 -23.74
N ASN A 104 10.09 17.16 -23.14
CA ASN A 104 11.25 17.55 -22.32
C ASN A 104 10.86 18.51 -21.16
N GLN A 105 9.71 18.27 -20.54
CA GLN A 105 9.22 19.03 -19.40
C GLN A 105 9.67 18.38 -18.08
N THR A 106 9.65 19.17 -16.99
CA THR A 106 9.94 18.65 -15.65
C THR A 106 8.80 17.74 -15.18
N ALA A 107 9.12 16.53 -14.72
CA ALA A 107 8.14 15.60 -14.19
C ALA A 107 7.55 16.12 -12.89
N PHE A 108 6.24 15.88 -12.69
CA PHE A 108 5.57 16.13 -11.43
C PHE A 108 6.03 15.09 -10.39
N ILE A 109 6.44 15.57 -9.22
CA ILE A 109 6.88 14.71 -8.11
C ILE A 109 5.88 14.88 -6.97
N PRO A 110 5.11 13.83 -6.62
CA PRO A 110 4.16 13.93 -5.52
C PRO A 110 4.87 14.03 -4.17
N GLU A 111 4.26 14.75 -3.24
CA GLU A 111 4.74 14.84 -1.87
C GLU A 111 3.84 13.99 -0.97
N PRO A 112 4.40 13.30 0.03
CA PRO A 112 3.58 12.56 0.98
C PRO A 112 2.76 13.52 1.83
N ILE A 113 1.51 13.11 2.14
CA ILE A 113 0.65 13.86 3.06
C ILE A 113 0.96 13.54 4.52
N LYS A 114 1.64 12.41 4.75
CA LYS A 114 2.07 12.00 6.08
C LYS A 114 3.30 11.10 5.95
N GLU A 115 4.26 11.33 6.82
CA GLU A 115 5.44 10.48 6.97
C GLU A 115 5.44 9.86 8.36
N TYR A 116 5.80 8.58 8.43
CA TYR A 116 5.84 7.83 9.68
C TYR A 116 7.28 7.51 10.06
N PRO A 117 7.56 7.37 11.36
CA PRO A 117 8.92 7.04 11.80
C PRO A 117 9.35 5.66 11.32
N LEU A 118 10.66 5.48 11.21
CA LEU A 118 11.26 4.20 10.88
C LEU A 118 11.06 3.23 12.05
N ILE A 119 10.51 2.04 11.76
CA ILE A 119 10.32 0.98 12.76
C ILE A 119 10.68 -0.38 12.18
N ASN A 120 10.80 -1.37 13.06
CA ASN A 120 10.91 -2.77 12.63
C ASN A 120 9.61 -3.19 11.94
N TYR A 121 9.71 -3.90 10.79
CA TYR A 121 8.55 -4.29 10.00
C TYR A 121 7.54 -5.14 10.80
N LEU A 122 7.99 -5.88 11.82
CA LEU A 122 7.10 -6.68 12.67
C LEU A 122 6.19 -5.80 13.56
N LYS A 123 6.48 -4.51 13.66
CA LYS A 123 5.74 -3.55 14.47
C LYS A 123 4.91 -2.57 13.65
N VAL A 124 4.69 -2.86 12.35
CA VAL A 124 3.92 -1.94 11.49
C VAL A 124 2.49 -1.70 11.98
N VAL A 125 1.91 -2.65 12.71
CA VAL A 125 0.58 -2.50 13.31
C VAL A 125 0.51 -1.35 14.32
N GLU A 126 1.67 -0.88 14.81
CA GLU A 126 1.76 0.26 15.73
C GLU A 126 1.70 1.61 15.01
N TYR A 127 1.77 1.65 13.68
CA TYR A 127 1.60 2.89 12.91
C TYR A 127 0.13 3.35 12.99
N GLU A 128 -0.08 4.48 13.57
CA GLU A 128 -1.39 5.11 13.71
C GLU A 128 -1.38 6.55 13.17
#